data_cd722830a3326de7740ae9816dec1807
#
_entry.id   cd722830a3326de7740ae9816dec1807
#
_cell.length_a   1.000
_cell.length_b   1.000
_cell.length_c   1.000
_cell.angle_alpha   90.00
_cell.angle_beta   90.00
_cell.angle_gamma   90.00
#
_symmetry.space_group_name_H-M   'P 1'
#
loop_
_entity.id
_entity.type
_entity.pdbx_description
1 polymer ?
#
loop_
_entity_poly.entity_id
_entity_poly.type
_entity_poly.pdbx_seq_one_letter_code
_entity_poly.pdbx_strand_id
1 'polypeptide(L)'
;MKKQNKIYDCLIIGAGPAGLSAAIYLKRANVDVAVLEMGPIGGKTNFISIVNNYLGLNNSFGPDLAMKFYEHAQANKIEFIADEVTTVTKSKDLFVITSQDDETYYAKSVIVASGSLEKKLDLPKADLFEHKGISYCAICDGPLYKNKDVAVIGGGNSALEEALYLSRIVNKVYLIHSSHYLIVQLLEFLVYLPYDEYVVQILQTLFDERQLL
;
A
#
# COMPACT_ATOMS: atom_id res chain seq x y z
N MET A 1 -19.31 3.42 -32.97
CA MET A 1 -20.20 4.44 -32.37
C MET A 1 -19.42 5.11 -31.25
N LYS A 2 -19.14 6.43 -31.34
CA LYS A 2 -18.51 7.17 -30.23
C LYS A 2 -19.44 7.05 -29.04
N LYS A 3 -18.95 6.47 -27.92
CA LYS A 3 -19.64 6.49 -26.63
C LYS A 3 -19.98 7.96 -26.33
N GLN A 4 -21.26 8.24 -26.14
CA GLN A 4 -21.73 9.54 -25.72
C GLN A 4 -20.97 9.89 -24.42
N ASN A 5 -20.41 11.08 -24.31
CA ASN A 5 -19.60 11.51 -23.15
C ASN A 5 -20.47 11.48 -21.87
N LYS A 6 -20.55 10.31 -21.24
CA LYS A 6 -21.24 10.16 -19.94
C LYS A 6 -20.47 10.98 -18.89
N ILE A 7 -21.20 11.79 -18.15
CA ILE A 7 -20.65 12.50 -16.99
C ILE A 7 -21.10 11.75 -15.73
N TYR A 8 -20.14 11.21 -15.00
CA TYR A 8 -20.40 10.55 -13.73
C TYR A 8 -20.54 11.57 -12.60
N ASP A 9 -21.31 11.25 -11.57
CA ASP A 9 -21.30 12.04 -10.35
C ASP A 9 -19.95 11.88 -9.63
N CYS A 10 -19.43 10.65 -9.62
CA CYS A 10 -18.12 10.34 -9.05
C CYS A 10 -17.41 9.27 -9.87
N LEU A 11 -16.12 9.46 -10.15
CA LEU A 11 -15.21 8.43 -10.63
C LEU A 11 -14.21 8.08 -9.54
N ILE A 12 -14.00 6.78 -9.32
CA ILE A 12 -13.04 6.28 -8.35
C ILE A 12 -11.86 5.67 -9.10
N ILE A 13 -10.65 6.04 -8.74
CA ILE A 13 -9.41 5.52 -9.32
C ILE A 13 -8.82 4.49 -8.36
N GLY A 14 -8.85 3.22 -8.77
CA GLY A 14 -8.38 2.08 -8.00
C GLY A 14 -9.50 1.26 -7.36
N ALA A 15 -9.49 -0.05 -7.60
CA ALA A 15 -10.43 -1.03 -7.08
C ALA A 15 -9.84 -1.88 -5.94
N GLY A 16 -8.95 -1.30 -5.13
CA GLY A 16 -8.56 -1.87 -3.85
C GLY A 16 -9.67 -1.74 -2.80
N PRO A 17 -9.46 -2.22 -1.57
CA PRO A 17 -10.48 -2.18 -0.50
C PRO A 17 -11.06 -0.78 -0.26
N ALA A 18 -10.24 0.25 -0.35
CA ALA A 18 -10.67 1.64 -0.14
C ALA A 18 -11.61 2.11 -1.26
N GLY A 19 -11.23 1.90 -2.53
CA GLY A 19 -12.06 2.29 -3.67
C GLY A 19 -13.37 1.52 -3.74
N LEU A 20 -13.33 0.21 -3.49
CA LEU A 20 -14.53 -0.63 -3.46
C LEU A 20 -15.49 -0.24 -2.32
N SER A 21 -14.96 0.06 -1.14
CA SER A 21 -15.75 0.55 -0.02
C SER A 21 -16.43 1.87 -0.37
N ALA A 22 -15.68 2.84 -0.91
CA ALA A 22 -16.24 4.12 -1.35
C ALA A 22 -17.33 3.95 -2.41
N ALA A 23 -17.09 3.09 -3.42
CA ALA A 23 -18.05 2.79 -4.47
C ALA A 23 -19.37 2.25 -3.92
N ILE A 24 -19.32 1.28 -2.99
CA ILE A 24 -20.49 0.70 -2.36
C ILE A 24 -21.31 1.77 -1.62
N TYR A 25 -20.66 2.63 -0.82
CA TYR A 25 -21.36 3.68 -0.09
C TYR A 25 -21.99 4.72 -1.03
N LEU A 26 -21.28 5.15 -2.07
CA LEU A 26 -21.82 6.07 -3.07
C LEU A 26 -23.02 5.47 -3.81
N LYS A 27 -22.91 4.20 -4.22
CA LYS A 27 -24.02 3.53 -4.90
C LYS A 27 -25.25 3.39 -4.02
N ARG A 28 -25.06 3.09 -2.74
CA ARG A 28 -26.17 3.05 -1.74
C ARG A 28 -26.80 4.42 -1.52
N ALA A 29 -26.06 5.51 -1.75
CA ALA A 29 -26.55 6.90 -1.74
C ALA A 29 -27.17 7.33 -3.08
N ASN A 30 -27.39 6.42 -4.04
CA ASN A 30 -27.87 6.69 -5.40
C ASN A 30 -26.99 7.65 -6.22
N VAL A 31 -25.70 7.68 -5.97
CA VAL A 31 -24.72 8.41 -6.76
C VAL A 31 -24.36 7.59 -8.01
N ASP A 32 -24.31 8.21 -9.19
CA ASP A 32 -23.82 7.55 -10.41
C ASP A 32 -22.28 7.46 -10.35
N VAL A 33 -21.80 6.29 -10.02
CA VAL A 33 -20.38 6.01 -9.74
C VAL A 33 -19.85 4.88 -10.61
N ALA A 34 -18.60 5.02 -11.11
CA ALA A 34 -17.83 3.95 -11.67
C ALA A 34 -16.41 3.93 -11.08
N VAL A 35 -15.77 2.77 -11.17
CA VAL A 35 -14.40 2.52 -10.69
C VAL A 35 -13.51 2.20 -11.86
N LEU A 36 -12.42 2.97 -12.03
CA LEU A 36 -11.35 2.67 -12.98
C LEU A 36 -10.27 1.85 -12.28
N GLU A 37 -9.87 0.72 -12.89
CA GLU A 37 -8.86 -0.18 -12.36
C GLU A 37 -8.04 -0.78 -13.50
N MET A 38 -6.72 -0.67 -13.41
CA MET A 38 -5.79 -1.19 -14.41
C MET A 38 -5.44 -2.67 -14.21
N GLY A 39 -5.63 -3.19 -13.02
CA GLY A 39 -5.21 -4.52 -12.62
C GLY A 39 -6.34 -5.38 -12.05
N PRO A 40 -6.00 -6.42 -11.32
CA PRO A 40 -7.00 -7.28 -10.67
C PRO A 40 -7.72 -6.54 -9.56
N ILE A 41 -9.06 -6.60 -9.57
CA ILE A 41 -9.90 -6.01 -8.53
C ILE A 41 -9.54 -6.61 -7.17
N GLY A 42 -9.45 -5.75 -6.15
CA GLY A 42 -8.98 -6.12 -4.82
C GLY A 42 -7.59 -5.58 -4.49
N GLY A 43 -6.86 -5.06 -5.50
CA GLY A 43 -5.56 -4.41 -5.33
C GLY A 43 -4.56 -5.32 -4.61
N LYS A 44 -3.79 -4.77 -3.67
CA LYS A 44 -2.75 -5.51 -2.91
C LYS A 44 -3.27 -6.73 -2.15
N THR A 45 -4.55 -6.79 -1.81
CA THR A 45 -5.14 -7.94 -1.13
C THR A 45 -4.93 -9.24 -1.90
N ASN A 46 -4.86 -9.17 -3.24
CA ASN A 46 -4.59 -10.34 -4.09
C ASN A 46 -3.21 -10.97 -3.88
N PHE A 47 -2.27 -10.24 -3.30
CA PHE A 47 -0.88 -10.70 -3.13
C PHE A 47 -0.56 -11.13 -1.70
N ILE A 48 -1.53 -11.09 -0.79
CA ILE A 48 -1.36 -11.50 0.61
C ILE A 48 -1.65 -13.00 0.72
N SER A 49 -0.70 -13.76 1.26
CA SER A 49 -0.87 -15.21 1.43
C SER A 49 -1.95 -15.54 2.47
N ILE A 50 -1.92 -14.87 3.64
CA ILE A 50 -2.90 -15.08 4.71
C ILE A 50 -3.23 -13.74 5.35
N VAL A 51 -4.52 -13.42 5.43
CA VAL A 51 -5.07 -12.27 6.14
C VAL A 51 -5.72 -12.75 7.42
N ASN A 52 -5.13 -12.41 8.57
CA ASN A 52 -5.62 -12.81 9.90
C ASN A 52 -5.99 -11.62 10.80
N ASN A 53 -5.83 -10.40 10.31
CA ASN A 53 -6.10 -9.15 11.01
C ASN A 53 -7.29 -8.35 10.42
N TYR A 54 -8.11 -8.97 9.59
CA TYR A 54 -9.33 -8.36 9.06
C TYR A 54 -10.54 -8.77 9.92
N LEU A 55 -11.15 -7.79 10.56
CA LEU A 55 -12.29 -8.04 11.47
C LEU A 55 -13.43 -8.78 10.76
N GLY A 56 -13.89 -9.88 11.35
CA GLY A 56 -14.93 -10.75 10.81
C GLY A 56 -14.40 -11.88 9.92
N LEU A 57 -13.12 -11.92 9.61
CA LEU A 57 -12.48 -13.01 8.87
C LEU A 57 -11.19 -13.42 9.57
N ASN A 58 -11.05 -14.71 9.84
CA ASN A 58 -9.85 -15.27 10.44
C ASN A 58 -9.17 -16.22 9.44
N ASN A 59 -7.87 -16.08 9.26
CA ASN A 59 -7.05 -16.91 8.37
C ASN A 59 -7.63 -17.02 6.94
N SER A 60 -7.99 -15.88 6.34
CA SER A 60 -8.48 -15.84 4.96
C SER A 60 -7.30 -15.75 3.99
N PHE A 61 -7.35 -16.52 2.92
CA PHE A 61 -6.43 -16.33 1.79
C PHE A 61 -6.73 -14.97 1.12
N GLY A 62 -5.67 -14.19 0.81
CA GLY A 62 -5.85 -12.84 0.29
C GLY A 62 -6.68 -12.76 -1.00
N PRO A 63 -6.42 -13.60 -2.03
CA PRO A 63 -7.25 -13.66 -3.23
C PRO A 63 -8.72 -14.00 -2.95
N ASP A 64 -8.99 -14.88 -1.97
CA ASP A 64 -10.38 -15.21 -1.60
C ASP A 64 -11.10 -14.01 -0.96
N LEU A 65 -10.36 -13.23 -0.16
CA LEU A 65 -10.88 -12.00 0.42
C LEU A 65 -11.11 -10.94 -0.66
N ALA A 66 -10.19 -10.79 -1.60
CA ALA A 66 -10.35 -9.89 -2.74
C ALA A 66 -11.57 -10.26 -3.59
N MET A 67 -11.80 -11.56 -3.81
CA MET A 67 -13.00 -12.04 -4.50
C MET A 67 -14.29 -11.67 -3.75
N LYS A 68 -14.33 -11.80 -2.44
CA LYS A 68 -15.47 -11.37 -1.62
C LYS A 68 -15.73 -9.87 -1.73
N PHE A 69 -14.70 -9.04 -1.80
CA PHE A 69 -14.86 -7.61 -2.04
C PHE A 69 -15.49 -7.34 -3.41
N TYR A 70 -15.02 -8.04 -4.43
CA TYR A 70 -15.57 -7.92 -5.78
C TYR A 70 -17.04 -8.36 -5.86
N GLU A 71 -17.37 -9.53 -5.30
CA GLU A 71 -18.76 -10.04 -5.23
C GLU A 71 -19.69 -9.05 -4.51
N HIS A 72 -19.22 -8.44 -3.41
CA HIS A 72 -20.00 -7.44 -2.69
C HIS A 72 -20.21 -6.17 -3.56
N ALA A 73 -19.19 -5.73 -4.30
CA ALA A 73 -19.32 -4.60 -5.21
C ALA A 73 -20.27 -4.92 -6.37
N GLN A 74 -20.20 -6.13 -6.95
CA GLN A 74 -21.12 -6.60 -8.01
C GLN A 74 -22.57 -6.66 -7.53
N ALA A 75 -22.81 -7.15 -6.31
CA ALA A 75 -24.14 -7.18 -5.71
C ALA A 75 -24.77 -5.78 -5.59
N ASN A 76 -23.93 -4.75 -5.44
CA ASN A 76 -24.33 -3.34 -5.45
C ASN A 76 -24.36 -2.72 -6.86
N LYS A 77 -24.15 -3.51 -7.91
CA LYS A 77 -24.16 -3.07 -9.33
C LYS A 77 -23.17 -1.92 -9.60
N ILE A 78 -21.98 -2.02 -9.03
CA ILE A 78 -20.88 -1.09 -9.32
C ILE A 78 -20.42 -1.30 -10.78
N GLU A 79 -20.28 -0.21 -11.51
CA GLU A 79 -19.70 -0.21 -12.85
C GLU A 79 -18.16 -0.21 -12.73
N PHE A 80 -17.50 -1.16 -13.39
CA PHE A 80 -16.05 -1.23 -13.48
C PHE A 80 -15.59 -0.91 -14.90
N ILE A 81 -14.56 -0.10 -14.99
CA ILE A 81 -13.89 0.29 -16.23
C ILE A 81 -12.45 -0.21 -16.14
N ALA A 82 -12.09 -1.18 -16.97
CA ALA A 82 -10.73 -1.71 -17.03
C ALA A 82 -9.87 -0.73 -17.84
N ASP A 83 -9.18 0.17 -17.15
CA ASP A 83 -8.33 1.19 -17.78
C ASP A 83 -7.33 1.77 -16.77
N GLU A 84 -6.17 2.22 -17.26
CA GLU A 84 -5.12 2.83 -16.47
C GLU A 84 -5.20 4.36 -16.56
N VAL A 85 -5.49 5.01 -15.44
CA VAL A 85 -5.55 6.48 -15.38
C VAL A 85 -4.14 7.07 -15.35
N THR A 86 -3.84 7.91 -16.33
CA THR A 86 -2.56 8.62 -16.44
C THR A 86 -2.62 10.04 -15.91
N THR A 87 -3.74 10.75 -16.13
CA THR A 87 -3.88 12.13 -15.69
C THR A 87 -5.29 12.42 -15.18
N VAL A 88 -5.36 13.33 -14.21
CA VAL A 88 -6.61 13.94 -13.73
C VAL A 88 -6.43 15.44 -13.74
N THR A 89 -7.26 16.13 -14.50
CA THR A 89 -7.27 17.58 -14.57
C THR A 89 -8.65 18.12 -14.23
N LYS A 90 -8.70 19.36 -13.75
CA LYS A 90 -9.97 20.05 -13.51
C LYS A 90 -10.21 21.05 -14.62
N SER A 91 -11.33 20.95 -15.32
CA SER A 91 -11.76 21.87 -16.35
C SER A 91 -13.15 22.43 -16.00
N LYS A 92 -13.21 23.72 -15.63
CA LYS A 92 -14.42 24.37 -15.10
C LYS A 92 -14.98 23.59 -13.90
N ASP A 93 -16.19 23.03 -14.04
CA ASP A 93 -16.91 22.34 -12.97
C ASP A 93 -16.76 20.81 -13.03
N LEU A 94 -15.97 20.30 -13.98
CA LEU A 94 -15.77 18.86 -14.18
C LEU A 94 -14.31 18.48 -14.03
N PHE A 95 -14.09 17.26 -13.58
CA PHE A 95 -12.82 16.58 -13.71
C PHE A 95 -12.77 15.85 -15.05
N VAL A 96 -11.62 15.94 -15.70
CA VAL A 96 -11.27 15.25 -16.94
C VAL A 96 -10.20 14.23 -16.60
N ILE A 97 -10.51 12.97 -16.79
CA ILE A 97 -9.65 11.84 -16.49
C ILE A 97 -9.21 11.23 -17.81
N THR A 98 -7.91 11.16 -18.05
CA THR A 98 -7.34 10.56 -19.25
C THR A 98 -6.66 9.26 -18.88
N SER A 99 -6.85 8.23 -19.70
CA SER A 99 -6.24 6.92 -19.53
C SER A 99 -5.04 6.70 -20.45
N GLN A 100 -4.36 5.58 -20.27
CA GLN A 100 -3.21 5.18 -21.08
C GLN A 100 -3.62 4.90 -22.55
N ASP A 101 -4.86 4.46 -22.77
CA ASP A 101 -5.41 4.19 -24.11
C ASP A 101 -6.01 5.45 -24.78
N ASP A 102 -5.64 6.67 -24.28
CA ASP A 102 -6.15 7.97 -24.75
C ASP A 102 -7.69 8.12 -24.65
N GLU A 103 -8.35 7.27 -23.85
CA GLU A 103 -9.76 7.44 -23.53
C GLU A 103 -9.94 8.57 -22.52
N THR A 104 -11.07 9.26 -22.60
CA THR A 104 -11.36 10.40 -21.73
C THR A 104 -12.69 10.21 -21.02
N TYR A 105 -12.66 10.37 -19.70
CA TYR A 105 -13.82 10.24 -18.81
C TYR A 105 -14.08 11.58 -18.11
N TYR A 106 -15.35 11.84 -17.80
CA TYR A 106 -15.79 13.07 -17.17
C TYR A 106 -16.53 12.77 -15.87
N ALA A 107 -16.23 13.52 -14.82
CA ALA A 107 -16.91 13.39 -13.53
C ALA A 107 -17.05 14.74 -12.82
N LYS A 108 -18.07 14.85 -11.96
CA LYS A 108 -18.25 16.00 -11.06
C LYS A 108 -17.30 15.93 -9.87
N SER A 109 -16.92 14.73 -9.45
CA SER A 109 -15.97 14.47 -8.35
C SER A 109 -15.10 13.25 -8.66
N VAL A 110 -13.92 13.20 -8.03
CA VAL A 110 -12.99 12.07 -8.16
C VAL A 110 -12.53 11.64 -6.78
N ILE A 111 -12.49 10.33 -6.55
CA ILE A 111 -11.83 9.73 -5.39
C ILE A 111 -10.59 9.00 -5.89
N VAL A 112 -9.42 9.40 -5.38
CA VAL A 112 -8.17 8.72 -5.67
C VAL A 112 -7.92 7.66 -4.59
N ALA A 113 -8.02 6.38 -4.98
CA ALA A 113 -7.82 5.19 -4.15
C ALA A 113 -6.80 4.24 -4.80
N SER A 114 -5.82 4.79 -5.50
CA SER A 114 -4.82 4.10 -6.31
C SER A 114 -3.86 3.20 -5.50
N GLY A 115 -3.94 3.28 -4.17
CA GLY A 115 -3.04 2.54 -3.29
C GLY A 115 -1.63 3.12 -3.26
N SER A 116 -0.66 2.26 -3.00
CA SER A 116 0.76 2.63 -2.96
C SER A 116 1.61 1.50 -3.52
N LEU A 117 2.77 1.84 -4.04
CA LEU A 117 3.81 0.89 -4.37
C LEU A 117 4.97 1.09 -3.40
N GLU A 118 5.45 0.01 -2.83
CA GLU A 118 6.65 0.02 -2.01
C GLU A 118 7.87 0.25 -2.90
N LYS A 119 8.80 1.06 -2.42
CA LYS A 119 10.12 1.14 -3.05
C LYS A 119 10.82 -0.19 -2.81
N LYS A 120 11.01 -0.96 -3.87
CA LYS A 120 11.71 -2.25 -3.78
C LYS A 120 13.17 -2.05 -3.41
N LEU A 121 13.71 -3.03 -2.69
CA LEU A 121 15.11 -3.06 -2.32
C LEU A 121 15.96 -3.32 -3.57
N ASP A 122 16.87 -2.39 -3.87
CA ASP A 122 17.76 -2.48 -5.02
C ASP A 122 19.01 -3.32 -4.65
N LEU A 123 18.83 -4.63 -4.64
CA LEU A 123 19.91 -5.60 -4.42
C LEU A 123 19.86 -6.70 -5.47
N PRO A 124 21.00 -7.25 -5.90
CA PRO A 124 21.04 -8.39 -6.81
C PRO A 124 20.20 -9.55 -6.26
N LYS A 125 19.28 -10.07 -7.06
CA LYS A 125 18.39 -11.20 -6.74
C LYS A 125 17.38 -10.94 -5.60
N ALA A 126 17.10 -9.69 -5.23
CA ALA A 126 16.12 -9.37 -4.19
C ALA A 126 14.73 -9.95 -4.51
N ASP A 127 14.36 -9.97 -5.77
CA ASP A 127 13.12 -10.55 -6.30
C ASP A 127 12.93 -12.04 -5.95
N LEU A 128 14.01 -12.81 -5.89
CA LEU A 128 13.97 -14.23 -5.53
C LEU A 128 13.62 -14.46 -4.05
N PHE A 129 13.86 -13.46 -3.21
CA PHE A 129 13.64 -13.51 -1.77
C PHE A 129 12.37 -12.78 -1.33
N GLU A 130 11.64 -12.15 -2.24
CA GLU A 130 10.36 -11.52 -1.94
C GLU A 130 9.40 -12.59 -1.39
N HIS A 131 8.78 -12.32 -0.23
CA HIS A 131 7.99 -13.26 0.57
C HIS A 131 8.75 -14.53 1.10
N LYS A 132 10.08 -14.57 0.94
CA LYS A 132 10.95 -15.69 1.40
C LYS A 132 12.15 -15.20 2.22
N GLY A 133 12.04 -14.03 2.83
CA GLY A 133 13.12 -13.40 3.60
C GLY A 133 13.12 -11.88 3.44
N ILE A 134 12.60 -11.35 2.34
CA ILE A 134 12.34 -9.92 2.14
C ILE A 134 10.84 -9.68 2.21
N SER A 135 10.44 -8.77 3.08
CA SER A 135 9.06 -8.30 3.24
C SER A 135 9.02 -6.77 3.22
N TYR A 136 7.91 -6.23 2.74
CA TYR A 136 7.63 -4.78 2.71
C TYR A 136 6.45 -4.42 3.63
N CYS A 137 6.04 -5.33 4.51
CA CYS A 137 4.97 -5.11 5.47
C CYS A 137 5.29 -5.81 6.80
N ALA A 138 5.85 -5.10 7.75
CA ALA A 138 6.20 -5.65 9.05
C ALA A 138 4.98 -6.18 9.83
N ILE A 139 3.84 -5.47 9.73
CA ILE A 139 2.59 -5.88 10.42
C ILE A 139 2.02 -7.17 9.82
N CYS A 140 2.14 -7.34 8.49
CA CYS A 140 1.63 -8.51 7.78
C CYS A 140 2.48 -9.76 8.08
N ASP A 141 3.80 -9.63 7.93
CA ASP A 141 4.72 -10.77 7.89
C ASP A 141 5.56 -10.91 9.16
N GLY A 142 5.65 -9.87 10.00
CA GLY A 142 6.46 -9.87 11.23
C GLY A 142 6.26 -11.11 12.11
N PRO A 143 5.02 -11.57 12.35
CA PRO A 143 4.78 -12.78 13.13
C PRO A 143 5.44 -14.04 12.57
N LEU A 144 5.72 -14.12 11.25
CA LEU A 144 6.40 -15.25 10.61
C LEU A 144 7.90 -15.30 10.98
N TYR A 145 8.45 -14.18 11.45
CA TYR A 145 9.86 -14.04 11.84
C TYR A 145 10.07 -14.08 13.36
N LYS A 146 9.07 -14.55 14.10
CA LYS A 146 9.19 -14.73 15.56
C LYS A 146 10.45 -15.51 15.91
N ASN A 147 11.21 -15.00 16.90
CA ASN A 147 12.51 -15.57 17.34
C ASN A 147 13.61 -15.60 16.26
N LYS A 148 13.47 -14.82 15.19
CA LYS A 148 14.54 -14.62 14.20
C LYS A 148 15.19 -13.27 14.41
N ASP A 149 16.39 -13.10 13.86
CA ASP A 149 17.02 -11.80 13.72
C ASP A 149 16.57 -11.19 12.40
N VAL A 150 16.16 -9.93 12.40
CA VAL A 150 15.68 -9.23 11.20
C VAL A 150 16.41 -7.89 11.02
N ALA A 151 16.52 -7.47 9.76
CA ALA A 151 17.01 -6.16 9.41
C ALA A 151 15.87 -5.32 8.82
N VAL A 152 15.70 -4.09 9.31
CA VAL A 152 14.82 -3.07 8.72
C VAL A 152 15.69 -2.09 7.95
N ILE A 153 15.41 -1.95 6.65
CA ILE A 153 16.18 -1.07 5.76
C ILE A 153 15.36 0.17 5.47
N GLY A 154 15.84 1.30 5.96
CA GLY A 154 15.19 2.60 5.81
C GLY A 154 15.44 3.49 7.02
N GLY A 155 15.17 4.79 6.89
CA GLY A 155 15.38 5.79 7.95
C GLY A 155 14.24 6.79 8.08
N GLY A 156 13.12 6.57 7.38
CA GLY A 156 11.90 7.36 7.56
C GLY A 156 11.04 6.85 8.71
N ASN A 157 9.98 7.57 9.03
CA ASN A 157 9.04 7.23 10.11
C ASN A 157 8.53 5.79 10.02
N SER A 158 8.15 5.32 8.82
CA SER A 158 7.70 3.95 8.62
C SER A 158 8.73 2.91 9.07
N ALA A 159 10.01 3.10 8.73
CA ALA A 159 11.07 2.17 9.12
C ALA A 159 11.26 2.13 10.64
N LEU A 160 11.16 3.28 11.31
CA LEU A 160 11.24 3.38 12.77
C LEU A 160 10.06 2.70 13.46
N GLU A 161 8.84 2.97 12.98
CA GLU A 161 7.61 2.36 13.49
C GLU A 161 7.61 0.84 13.30
N GLU A 162 8.05 0.36 12.13
CA GLU A 162 8.17 -1.07 11.83
C GLU A 162 9.26 -1.74 12.66
N ALA A 163 10.42 -1.10 12.85
CA ALA A 163 11.48 -1.62 13.71
C ALA A 163 11.00 -1.75 15.16
N LEU A 164 10.26 -0.74 15.66
CA LEU A 164 9.67 -0.77 17.00
C LEU A 164 8.60 -1.86 17.13
N TYR A 165 7.76 -2.04 16.12
CA TYR A 165 6.78 -3.12 16.11
C TYR A 165 7.47 -4.50 16.15
N LEU A 166 8.46 -4.71 15.28
CA LEU A 166 9.20 -5.96 15.16
C LEU A 166 10.01 -6.29 16.43
N SER A 167 10.56 -5.28 17.13
CA SER A 167 11.33 -5.50 18.35
C SER A 167 10.57 -6.23 19.45
N ARG A 168 9.23 -6.21 19.40
CA ARG A 168 8.35 -6.92 20.35
C ARG A 168 8.06 -8.37 19.95
N ILE A 169 8.47 -8.78 18.74
CA ILE A 169 8.08 -10.06 18.15
C ILE A 169 9.29 -10.94 17.86
N VAL A 170 10.35 -10.32 17.32
CA VAL A 170 11.53 -11.02 16.83
C VAL A 170 12.62 -11.07 17.91
N ASN A 171 13.69 -11.85 17.68
CA ASN A 171 14.79 -11.94 18.62
C ASN A 171 15.64 -10.66 18.64
N LYS A 172 15.96 -10.11 17.46
CA LYS A 172 16.77 -8.89 17.30
C LYS A 172 16.38 -8.12 16.06
N VAL A 173 16.36 -6.79 16.15
CA VAL A 173 16.14 -5.90 15.01
C VAL A 173 17.41 -5.10 14.73
N TYR A 174 17.87 -5.13 13.49
CA TYR A 174 18.93 -4.27 12.97
C TYR A 174 18.30 -3.20 12.10
N LEU A 175 18.42 -1.92 12.49
CA LEU A 175 17.96 -0.80 11.66
C LEU A 175 19.15 -0.30 10.82
N ILE A 176 19.01 -0.37 9.49
CA ILE A 176 20.04 -0.03 8.52
C ILE A 176 19.62 1.22 7.74
N HIS A 177 20.43 2.27 7.82
CA HIS A 177 20.18 3.52 7.12
C HIS A 177 21.48 4.16 6.60
N SER A 178 21.42 4.83 5.46
CA SER A 178 22.57 5.42 4.77
C SER A 178 22.90 6.89 5.16
N SER A 179 22.08 7.54 6.01
CA SER A 179 22.23 8.97 6.32
C SER A 179 22.41 9.25 7.81
N HIS A 180 23.18 10.31 8.13
CA HIS A 180 23.42 10.80 9.48
C HIS A 180 22.18 11.41 10.16
N TYR A 181 21.12 11.77 9.43
CA TYR A 181 19.90 12.36 9.95
C TYR A 181 19.05 11.40 10.81
N LEU A 182 19.31 10.10 10.76
CA LEU A 182 18.60 9.10 11.55
C LEU A 182 18.75 9.32 13.07
N ILE A 183 19.89 9.82 13.50
CA ILE A 183 20.19 10.04 14.93
C ILE A 183 19.24 11.04 15.56
N VAL A 184 18.85 12.08 14.85
CA VAL A 184 17.94 13.13 15.36
C VAL A 184 16.52 12.58 15.52
N GLN A 185 16.00 11.84 14.55
CA GLN A 185 14.69 11.23 14.61
C GLN A 185 14.59 10.11 15.68
N LEU A 186 15.67 9.34 15.85
CA LEU A 186 15.74 8.33 16.92
C LEU A 186 15.76 8.93 18.32
N LEU A 187 16.44 10.06 18.51
CA LEU A 187 16.47 10.74 19.82
C LEU A 187 15.07 11.29 20.18
N GLU A 188 14.33 11.82 19.24
CA GLU A 188 12.95 12.25 19.46
C GLU A 188 12.02 11.07 19.77
N PHE A 189 12.26 9.90 19.17
CA PHE A 189 11.45 8.70 19.34
C PHE A 189 11.76 7.95 20.64
N LEU A 190 13.03 7.89 21.05
CA LEU A 190 13.47 7.25 22.30
C LEU A 190 12.96 7.94 23.56
N VAL A 191 12.58 9.22 23.49
CA VAL A 191 12.00 9.98 24.60
C VAL A 191 10.60 9.45 25.02
N TYR A 192 9.94 8.71 24.14
CA TYR A 192 8.60 8.15 24.37
C TYR A 192 8.58 6.65 24.75
N LEU A 193 9.74 5.99 24.86
CA LEU A 193 9.80 4.57 25.21
C LEU A 193 10.03 4.39 26.74
N PRO A 194 9.32 3.45 27.38
CA PRO A 194 9.67 3.01 28.72
C PRO A 194 11.06 2.37 28.73
N TYR A 195 11.87 2.72 29.70
CA TYR A 195 13.32 2.57 29.76
C TYR A 195 13.87 1.12 29.86
N ASP A 196 13.06 0.10 29.84
CA ASP A 196 13.47 -1.26 30.15
C ASP A 196 13.36 -2.20 28.94
N GLU A 197 14.50 -2.69 28.45
CA GLU A 197 14.68 -3.93 27.69
C GLU A 197 14.77 -3.94 26.16
N TYR A 198 14.95 -2.83 25.42
CA TYR A 198 15.10 -2.95 23.97
C TYR A 198 16.47 -2.45 23.47
N VAL A 199 17.34 -3.40 23.07
CA VAL A 199 18.58 -3.06 22.37
C VAL A 199 18.29 -2.96 20.87
N VAL A 200 18.03 -1.75 20.40
CA VAL A 200 18.08 -1.44 18.97
C VAL A 200 19.54 -1.14 18.62
N GLN A 201 20.19 -2.07 17.93
CA GLN A 201 21.53 -1.84 17.44
C GLN A 201 21.48 -1.15 16.09
N ILE A 202 21.81 0.14 16.08
CA ILE A 202 21.91 0.93 14.85
C ILE A 202 23.23 0.59 14.18
N LEU A 203 23.18 -0.11 13.05
CA LEU A 203 24.32 -0.27 12.17
C LEU A 203 24.33 0.88 11.18
N GLN A 204 25.14 1.88 11.45
CA GLN A 204 25.44 2.93 10.52
C GLN A 204 26.46 2.39 9.51
N THR A 205 26.00 2.01 8.34
CA THR A 205 26.92 1.66 7.24
C THR A 205 27.47 2.99 6.72
N LEU A 206 28.64 3.36 7.18
CA LEU A 206 29.47 4.38 6.55
C LEU A 206 29.92 3.79 5.20
N PHE A 207 29.20 4.07 4.15
CA PHE A 207 29.78 4.02 2.82
C PHE A 207 30.75 5.20 2.75
N ASP A 208 32.02 4.92 2.97
CA ASP A 208 33.10 5.85 2.69
C ASP A 208 33.11 6.05 1.18
N GLU A 209 32.67 7.23 0.73
CA GLU A 209 32.68 7.65 -0.68
C GLU A 209 34.10 7.60 -1.30
N ARG A 210 35.12 7.23 -0.53
CA ARG A 210 36.52 7.13 -0.95
C ARG A 210 36.94 5.78 -1.54
N GLN A 211 36.05 4.80 -1.67
CA GLN A 211 36.39 3.50 -2.29
C GLN A 211 35.67 3.23 -3.63
N LEU A 212 35.11 4.25 -4.27
CA LEU A 212 34.60 4.18 -5.65
C LEU A 212 35.44 5.15 -6.53
N LEU A 213 36.74 4.87 -6.65
CA LEU A 213 37.61 5.33 -7.75
C LEU A 213 38.35 4.13 -8.31
#